data_44512171f95fbc5391dd02e28d03c0d4
#
_entry.id   44512171f95fbc5391dd02e28d03c0d4
#
_cell.length_a   1.000
_cell.length_b   1.000
_cell.length_c   1.000
_cell.angle_alpha   90.00
_cell.angle_beta   90.00
_cell.angle_gamma   90.00
#
_symmetry.space_group_name_H-M   'P 1'
#
loop_
_entity.id
_entity.type
_entity.pdbx_description
1 polymer ?
#
loop_
_entity_poly.entity_id
_entity_poly.type
_entity_poly.pdbx_seq_one_letter_code
_entity_poly.pdbx_strand_id
1 'polypeptide(L)'
;MVKRLKLMAPVIFRLILLCCLCLGIAGLADPIWGFGLLILGLFLEIFMHLNYIVLLAQWLEEPGLPDTPSVRSGIWSEIFYRISKSRRQLEKNTRRLTEREARYRKTLAALPEGIVLVKSDWSVTWCNDVAEKIFGIQGEDDVGRHLLAFISDEGLQNYIKSGNFASSYILRTKTPNTAHEIRLVDVDRKTRILIARDVTEQERLDAMRRDFVANVSHELRTPLTVLSGFLDMALHGIDEKVPTKLELQASHLQLMREQAGRMQRLINDLLTLSRLENEEQTKPSEIINLSAMLSTIAEEIRVMAVKTHTVETDIDAGISVHGW
;
A
#
# COMPACT_ATOMS: atom_id res chain seq x y z
N MET A 1 16.42 -49.10 -22.19
CA MET A 1 16.07 -50.46 -22.64
C MET A 1 15.78 -51.40 -21.47
N VAL A 2 16.63 -51.53 -20.48
CA VAL A 2 16.48 -52.45 -19.31
C VAL A 2 15.19 -52.24 -18.49
N LYS A 3 14.72 -51.01 -18.33
CA LYS A 3 13.50 -50.69 -17.57
C LYS A 3 12.22 -51.13 -18.24
N ARG A 4 12.17 -51.12 -19.59
CA ARG A 4 11.03 -51.61 -20.38
C ARG A 4 10.93 -53.14 -20.32
N LEU A 5 12.08 -53.82 -20.35
CA LEU A 5 12.14 -55.29 -20.28
C LEU A 5 11.63 -55.80 -18.92
N LYS A 6 11.98 -55.11 -17.80
CA LYS A 6 11.47 -55.48 -16.46
C LYS A 6 9.95 -55.29 -16.31
N LEU A 7 9.37 -54.34 -17.02
CA LEU A 7 7.91 -54.07 -16.96
C LEU A 7 7.13 -55.14 -17.74
N MET A 8 7.69 -55.65 -18.85
CA MET A 8 7.05 -56.65 -19.72
C MET A 8 7.35 -58.06 -19.23
N ALA A 9 8.38 -58.27 -18.39
CA ALA A 9 8.81 -59.59 -17.93
C ALA A 9 7.67 -60.46 -17.37
N PRO A 10 6.73 -59.97 -16.49
CA PRO A 10 5.67 -60.84 -16.00
C PRO A 10 4.66 -61.28 -17.06
N VAL A 11 4.40 -60.44 -18.07
CA VAL A 11 3.48 -60.76 -19.18
C VAL A 11 4.16 -61.78 -20.10
N ILE A 12 5.42 -61.54 -20.45
CA ILE A 12 6.22 -62.44 -21.28
C ILE A 12 6.36 -63.81 -20.58
N PHE A 13 6.64 -63.82 -19.27
CA PHE A 13 6.78 -65.06 -18.51
C PHE A 13 5.46 -65.86 -18.51
N ARG A 14 4.29 -65.23 -18.33
CA ARG A 14 2.96 -65.91 -18.42
C ARG A 14 2.71 -66.47 -19.79
N LEU A 15 3.01 -65.73 -20.86
CA LEU A 15 2.85 -66.20 -22.22
C LEU A 15 3.77 -67.42 -22.54
N ILE A 16 5.03 -67.41 -22.13
CA ILE A 16 5.96 -68.48 -22.24
C ILE A 16 5.46 -69.75 -21.49
N LEU A 17 5.01 -69.49 -20.21
CA LEU A 17 4.48 -70.57 -19.38
C LEU A 17 3.24 -71.21 -20.03
N LEU A 18 2.32 -70.39 -20.58
CA LEU A 18 1.15 -70.83 -21.29
C LEU A 18 1.54 -71.67 -22.55
N CYS A 19 2.48 -71.17 -23.34
CA CYS A 19 2.98 -71.93 -24.53
C CYS A 19 3.63 -73.25 -24.13
N CYS A 20 4.44 -73.30 -23.11
CA CYS A 20 5.08 -74.53 -22.63
C CYS A 20 4.03 -75.54 -22.12
N LEU A 21 3.03 -75.07 -21.40
CA LEU A 21 1.94 -75.91 -20.89
C LEU A 21 1.09 -76.48 -22.05
N CYS A 22 0.77 -75.67 -23.04
CA CYS A 22 0.04 -76.06 -24.22
C CYS A 22 0.79 -77.07 -25.06
N LEU A 23 2.11 -76.92 -25.28
CA LEU A 23 2.98 -77.83 -25.97
C LEU A 23 3.13 -79.17 -25.20
N GLY A 24 3.22 -79.09 -23.87
CA GLY A 24 3.24 -80.32 -23.02
C GLY A 24 1.95 -81.15 -23.17
N ILE A 25 0.78 -80.49 -23.13
CA ILE A 25 -0.51 -81.20 -23.32
C ILE A 25 -0.69 -81.71 -24.71
N ALA A 26 -0.27 -80.94 -25.73
CA ALA A 26 -0.34 -81.39 -27.12
C ALA A 26 0.57 -82.63 -27.42
N GLY A 27 1.65 -82.75 -26.64
CA GLY A 27 2.55 -83.95 -26.79
C GLY A 27 2.11 -85.17 -26.01
N LEU A 28 1.31 -84.99 -24.90
CA LEU A 28 0.84 -86.08 -24.06
C LEU A 28 -0.59 -86.58 -24.38
N ALA A 29 -1.41 -85.72 -24.99
CA ALA A 29 -2.79 -85.93 -25.36
C ALA A 29 -2.99 -85.59 -26.87
N ASP A 30 -4.23 -85.34 -27.31
CA ASP A 30 -4.48 -84.87 -28.67
C ASP A 30 -4.08 -83.41 -28.88
N PRO A 31 -3.46 -83.05 -30.02
CA PRO A 31 -3.09 -81.65 -30.33
C PRO A 31 -4.25 -80.67 -30.29
N ILE A 32 -5.50 -81.11 -30.51
CA ILE A 32 -6.71 -80.29 -30.45
C ILE A 32 -6.90 -79.66 -29.05
N TRP A 33 -6.63 -80.39 -27.95
CA TRP A 33 -6.73 -79.90 -26.59
C TRP A 33 -5.67 -78.86 -26.28
N GLY A 34 -4.45 -79.03 -26.81
CA GLY A 34 -3.38 -78.00 -26.68
C GLY A 34 -3.73 -76.69 -27.37
N PHE A 35 -4.29 -76.69 -28.55
CA PHE A 35 -4.78 -75.52 -29.28
C PHE A 35 -5.94 -74.86 -28.56
N GLY A 36 -6.93 -75.63 -28.04
CA GLY A 36 -8.06 -75.09 -27.29
C GLY A 36 -7.64 -74.33 -26.02
N LEU A 37 -6.67 -74.88 -25.31
CA LEU A 37 -6.14 -74.25 -24.07
C LEU A 37 -5.33 -73.00 -24.37
N LEU A 38 -4.60 -72.94 -25.48
CA LEU A 38 -3.88 -71.77 -25.94
C LEU A 38 -4.84 -70.63 -26.29
N ILE A 39 -5.90 -70.93 -27.07
CA ILE A 39 -6.94 -69.94 -27.41
C ILE A 39 -7.62 -69.39 -26.17
N LEU A 40 -8.01 -70.24 -25.23
CA LEU A 40 -8.64 -69.87 -23.97
C LEU A 40 -7.70 -68.97 -23.10
N GLY A 41 -6.45 -69.32 -23.03
CA GLY A 41 -5.44 -68.57 -22.28
C GLY A 41 -5.19 -67.17 -22.88
N LEU A 42 -5.09 -67.09 -24.22
CA LEU A 42 -4.98 -65.82 -24.93
C LEU A 42 -6.24 -64.94 -24.75
N PHE A 43 -7.43 -65.59 -24.83
CA PHE A 43 -8.68 -64.85 -24.58
C PHE A 43 -8.76 -64.31 -23.18
N LEU A 44 -8.35 -65.07 -22.17
CA LEU A 44 -8.33 -64.63 -20.77
C LEU A 44 -7.35 -63.45 -20.55
N GLU A 45 -6.16 -63.48 -21.18
CA GLU A 45 -5.17 -62.43 -21.12
C GLU A 45 -5.69 -61.12 -21.76
N ILE A 46 -6.32 -61.22 -22.94
CA ILE A 46 -6.96 -60.08 -23.62
C ILE A 46 -8.09 -59.51 -22.77
N PHE A 47 -8.97 -60.37 -22.25
CA PHE A 47 -10.07 -59.97 -21.40
C PHE A 47 -9.60 -59.23 -20.15
N MET A 48 -8.54 -59.71 -19.53
CA MET A 48 -7.92 -59.05 -18.35
C MET A 48 -7.37 -57.68 -18.70
N HIS A 49 -6.70 -57.51 -19.86
CA HIS A 49 -6.22 -56.22 -20.30
C HIS A 49 -7.33 -55.24 -20.65
N LEU A 50 -8.42 -55.71 -21.27
CA LEU A 50 -9.61 -54.90 -21.54
C LEU A 50 -10.26 -54.38 -20.25
N ASN A 51 -10.40 -55.25 -19.24
CA ASN A 51 -10.91 -54.84 -17.93
C ASN A 51 -10.05 -53.76 -17.27
N TYR A 52 -8.72 -53.82 -17.39
CA TYR A 52 -7.86 -52.78 -16.88
C TYR A 52 -7.98 -51.47 -17.65
N ILE A 53 -8.25 -51.51 -18.95
CA ILE A 53 -8.54 -50.30 -19.74
C ILE A 53 -9.85 -49.66 -19.28
N VAL A 54 -10.90 -50.46 -19.10
CA VAL A 54 -12.20 -49.96 -18.58
C VAL A 54 -12.02 -49.36 -17.18
N LEU A 55 -11.31 -50.08 -16.30
CA LEU A 55 -11.02 -49.59 -14.94
C LEU A 55 -10.23 -48.28 -14.96
N LEU A 56 -9.26 -48.15 -15.87
CA LEU A 56 -8.50 -46.92 -16.04
C LEU A 56 -9.40 -45.78 -16.53
N ALA A 57 -10.27 -46.05 -17.52
CA ALA A 57 -11.20 -45.05 -18.03
C ALA A 57 -12.15 -44.53 -16.90
N GLN A 58 -12.78 -45.44 -16.17
CA GLN A 58 -13.64 -45.09 -15.04
C GLN A 58 -12.90 -44.32 -13.96
N TRP A 59 -11.69 -44.74 -13.60
CA TRP A 59 -10.87 -44.04 -12.59
C TRP A 59 -10.43 -42.66 -13.04
N LEU A 60 -10.24 -42.43 -14.36
CA LEU A 60 -9.92 -41.12 -14.91
C LEU A 60 -11.09 -40.14 -14.90
N GLU A 61 -12.33 -40.66 -15.03
CA GLU A 61 -13.56 -39.85 -15.00
C GLU A 61 -13.96 -39.40 -13.57
N GLU A 62 -13.49 -40.13 -12.55
CA GLU A 62 -13.78 -39.76 -11.17
C GLU A 62 -13.16 -38.41 -10.79
N PRO A 63 -13.97 -37.46 -10.26
CA PRO A 63 -13.44 -36.17 -9.80
C PRO A 63 -12.66 -36.34 -8.50
N GLY A 64 -11.52 -35.65 -8.41
CA GLY A 64 -10.65 -35.68 -7.24
C GLY A 64 -9.44 -36.61 -7.39
N LEU A 65 -8.90 -37.08 -6.26
CA LEU A 65 -7.81 -38.05 -6.16
C LEU A 65 -8.34 -39.37 -5.59
N PRO A 66 -9.09 -40.16 -6.36
CA PRO A 66 -9.50 -41.47 -5.87
C PRO A 66 -8.26 -42.33 -5.59
N ASP A 67 -8.38 -43.21 -4.62
CA ASP A 67 -7.30 -44.15 -4.32
C ASP A 67 -6.95 -44.95 -5.58
N THR A 68 -5.65 -45.15 -5.80
CA THR A 68 -5.20 -45.95 -6.93
C THR A 68 -5.79 -47.35 -6.82
N PRO A 69 -6.45 -47.85 -7.90
CA PRO A 69 -6.97 -49.21 -7.90
C PRO A 69 -5.89 -50.21 -7.49
N SER A 70 -6.22 -51.17 -6.63
CA SER A 70 -5.30 -52.21 -6.17
C SER A 70 -4.99 -53.22 -7.29
N VAL A 71 -4.03 -52.86 -8.14
CA VAL A 71 -3.55 -53.71 -9.22
C VAL A 71 -2.36 -54.53 -8.74
N ARG A 72 -2.49 -55.85 -8.74
CA ARG A 72 -1.37 -56.77 -8.43
C ARG A 72 -0.31 -56.60 -9.51
N SER A 73 0.90 -56.21 -9.14
CA SER A 73 2.13 -56.03 -9.95
C SER A 73 2.05 -56.08 -11.50
N GLY A 74 2.88 -55.36 -12.19
CA GLY A 74 2.99 -55.40 -13.64
C GLY A 74 2.83 -54.02 -14.30
N ILE A 75 2.65 -54.01 -15.63
CA ILE A 75 2.56 -52.79 -16.45
C ILE A 75 1.46 -51.83 -15.95
N TRP A 76 0.29 -52.38 -15.63
CA TRP A 76 -0.87 -51.60 -15.19
C TRP A 76 -0.65 -50.88 -13.85
N SER A 77 0.03 -51.53 -12.89
CA SER A 77 0.40 -50.93 -11.62
C SER A 77 1.31 -49.71 -11.83
N GLU A 78 2.28 -49.80 -12.74
CA GLU A 78 3.17 -48.69 -13.07
C GLU A 78 2.43 -47.54 -13.79
N ILE A 79 1.47 -47.86 -14.68
CA ILE A 79 0.65 -46.88 -15.39
C ILE A 79 -0.20 -46.11 -14.37
N PHE A 80 -0.95 -46.78 -13.51
CA PHE A 80 -1.75 -46.15 -12.47
C PHE A 80 -0.88 -45.28 -11.52
N TYR A 81 0.27 -45.78 -11.12
CA TYR A 81 1.21 -45.03 -10.28
C TYR A 81 1.70 -43.74 -10.96
N ARG A 82 2.09 -43.83 -12.24
CA ARG A 82 2.58 -42.62 -12.96
C ARG A 82 1.50 -41.61 -13.20
N ILE A 83 0.29 -42.03 -13.53
CA ILE A 83 -0.84 -41.11 -13.74
C ILE A 83 -1.23 -40.47 -12.43
N SER A 84 -1.36 -41.24 -11.33
CA SER A 84 -1.67 -40.66 -10.01
C SER A 84 -0.60 -39.70 -9.52
N LYS A 85 0.68 -39.99 -9.76
CA LYS A 85 1.79 -39.08 -9.45
C LYS A 85 1.69 -37.79 -10.25
N SER A 86 1.37 -37.87 -11.56
CA SER A 86 1.20 -36.69 -12.41
C SER A 86 -0.01 -35.84 -11.96
N ARG A 87 -1.15 -36.47 -11.69
CA ARG A 87 -2.34 -35.78 -11.15
C ARG A 87 -2.04 -35.04 -9.84
N ARG A 88 -1.43 -35.73 -8.87
CA ARG A 88 -1.03 -35.12 -7.60
C ARG A 88 -0.08 -33.95 -7.79
N GLN A 89 0.81 -34.03 -8.78
CA GLN A 89 1.73 -32.93 -9.09
C GLN A 89 0.98 -31.72 -9.68
N LEU A 90 0.05 -31.97 -10.60
CA LEU A 90 -0.81 -30.92 -11.19
C LEU A 90 -1.66 -30.23 -10.11
N GLU A 91 -2.34 -30.98 -9.27
CA GLU A 91 -3.14 -30.44 -8.18
C GLU A 91 -2.33 -29.59 -7.20
N LYS A 92 -1.13 -30.08 -6.81
CA LYS A 92 -0.22 -29.30 -5.98
C LYS A 92 0.19 -27.99 -6.65
N ASN A 93 0.45 -28.00 -7.94
CA ASN A 93 0.82 -26.81 -8.68
C ASN A 93 -0.36 -25.82 -8.78
N THR A 94 -1.56 -26.33 -9.14
CA THR A 94 -2.78 -25.51 -9.21
C THR A 94 -3.08 -24.88 -7.83
N ARG A 95 -3.07 -25.69 -6.77
CA ARG A 95 -3.29 -25.20 -5.40
C ARG A 95 -2.25 -24.14 -5.00
N ARG A 96 -0.98 -24.34 -5.32
CA ARG A 96 0.06 -23.33 -5.06
C ARG A 96 -0.17 -22.03 -5.82
N LEU A 97 -0.65 -22.09 -7.05
CA LEU A 97 -0.98 -20.91 -7.84
C LEU A 97 -2.16 -20.16 -7.24
N THR A 98 -3.24 -20.84 -6.90
CA THR A 98 -4.41 -20.22 -6.25
C THR A 98 -4.08 -19.63 -4.88
N GLU A 99 -3.27 -20.32 -4.07
CA GLU A 99 -2.79 -19.81 -2.77
C GLU A 99 -1.91 -18.57 -2.94
N ARG A 100 -1.06 -18.52 -3.97
CA ARG A 100 -0.25 -17.33 -4.29
C ARG A 100 -1.12 -16.16 -4.73
N GLU A 101 -2.06 -16.40 -5.64
CA GLU A 101 -2.98 -15.36 -6.10
C GLU A 101 -3.80 -14.78 -4.95
N ALA A 102 -4.39 -15.63 -4.10
CA ALA A 102 -5.12 -15.21 -2.91
C ALA A 102 -4.23 -14.39 -1.94
N ARG A 103 -2.96 -14.78 -1.79
CA ARG A 103 -2.01 -14.03 -0.97
C ARG A 103 -1.71 -12.65 -1.54
N TYR A 104 -1.48 -12.53 -2.86
CA TYR A 104 -1.26 -11.24 -3.51
C TYR A 104 -2.46 -10.32 -3.35
N ARG A 105 -3.68 -10.81 -3.61
CA ARG A 105 -4.91 -10.04 -3.41
C ARG A 105 -5.05 -9.57 -1.95
N LYS A 106 -4.80 -10.47 -0.98
CA LYS A 106 -4.84 -10.11 0.45
C LYS A 106 -3.79 -9.05 0.83
N THR A 107 -2.59 -9.11 0.24
CA THR A 107 -1.54 -8.11 0.48
C THR A 107 -1.95 -6.74 -0.08
N LEU A 108 -2.48 -6.69 -1.30
CA LEU A 108 -2.97 -5.45 -1.90
C LEU A 108 -4.18 -4.87 -1.15
N ALA A 109 -5.07 -5.73 -0.66
CA ALA A 109 -6.22 -5.31 0.15
C ALA A 109 -5.82 -4.71 1.50
N ALA A 110 -4.67 -5.10 2.06
CA ALA A 110 -4.18 -4.60 3.34
C ALA A 110 -3.43 -3.25 3.23
N LEU A 111 -3.19 -2.74 2.03
CA LEU A 111 -2.55 -1.44 1.84
C LEU A 111 -3.52 -0.31 2.22
N PRO A 112 -3.00 0.76 2.87
CA PRO A 112 -3.82 1.91 3.25
C PRO A 112 -4.19 2.80 2.07
N GLU A 113 -3.62 2.55 0.90
CA GLU A 113 -3.88 3.26 -0.34
C GLU A 113 -5.03 2.60 -1.11
N GLY A 114 -5.87 3.41 -1.76
CA GLY A 114 -6.89 2.91 -2.68
C GLY A 114 -6.24 2.37 -3.95
N ILE A 115 -6.49 1.11 -4.28
CA ILE A 115 -5.91 0.46 -5.47
C ILE A 115 -7.03 -0.03 -6.37
N VAL A 116 -6.98 0.36 -7.64
CA VAL A 116 -7.86 -0.13 -8.69
C VAL A 116 -7.02 -0.71 -9.82
N LEU A 117 -7.26 -1.96 -10.16
CA LEU A 117 -6.69 -2.61 -11.33
C LEU A 117 -7.65 -2.43 -12.52
N VAL A 118 -7.13 -1.90 -13.61
CA VAL A 118 -7.91 -1.70 -14.84
C VAL A 118 -7.19 -2.31 -16.04
N LYS A 119 -7.96 -2.73 -17.04
CA LYS A 119 -7.42 -3.14 -18.33
C LYS A 119 -7.05 -1.93 -19.19
N SER A 120 -6.41 -2.18 -20.33
CA SER A 120 -6.07 -1.14 -21.32
C SER A 120 -7.29 -0.37 -21.85
N ASP A 121 -8.48 -0.96 -21.84
CA ASP A 121 -9.77 -0.35 -22.20
C ASP A 121 -10.45 0.37 -21.03
N TRP A 122 -9.75 0.53 -19.91
CA TRP A 122 -10.24 1.15 -18.69
C TRP A 122 -11.35 0.37 -17.97
N SER A 123 -11.58 -0.89 -18.30
CA SER A 123 -12.51 -1.73 -17.53
C SER A 123 -11.88 -2.14 -16.20
N VAL A 124 -12.62 -1.97 -15.11
CA VAL A 124 -12.20 -2.34 -13.75
C VAL A 124 -12.12 -3.87 -13.66
N THR A 125 -11.00 -4.39 -13.16
CA THR A 125 -10.81 -5.83 -12.93
C THR A 125 -10.81 -6.19 -11.47
N TRP A 126 -10.38 -5.28 -10.62
CA TRP A 126 -10.34 -5.46 -9.17
C TRP A 126 -10.08 -4.13 -8.48
N CYS A 127 -10.59 -3.97 -7.26
CA CYS A 127 -10.24 -2.87 -6.36
C CYS A 127 -10.16 -3.39 -4.92
N ASN A 128 -9.52 -2.61 -4.04
CA ASN A 128 -9.53 -2.89 -2.61
C ASN A 128 -10.59 -2.03 -1.90
N ASP A 129 -10.90 -2.36 -0.64
CA ASP A 129 -11.92 -1.69 0.18
C ASP A 129 -11.71 -0.17 0.32
N VAL A 130 -10.44 0.28 0.25
CA VAL A 130 -10.11 1.71 0.31
C VAL A 130 -10.54 2.41 -0.99
N ALA A 131 -10.26 1.80 -2.14
CA ALA A 131 -10.69 2.34 -3.44
C ALA A 131 -12.21 2.31 -3.60
N GLU A 132 -12.89 1.29 -3.06
CA GLU A 132 -14.36 1.23 -3.03
C GLU A 132 -14.95 2.48 -2.34
N LYS A 133 -14.39 2.87 -1.21
CA LYS A 133 -14.83 4.05 -0.45
C LYS A 133 -14.53 5.37 -1.16
N ILE A 134 -13.37 5.48 -1.83
CA ILE A 134 -12.94 6.71 -2.51
C ILE A 134 -13.74 6.93 -3.80
N PHE A 135 -13.95 5.89 -4.61
CA PHE A 135 -14.54 5.99 -5.93
C PHE A 135 -16.00 5.52 -5.99
N GLY A 136 -16.55 4.95 -4.92
CA GLY A 136 -17.90 4.40 -4.88
C GLY A 136 -18.07 3.14 -5.74
N ILE A 137 -17.00 2.39 -5.97
CA ILE A 137 -17.02 1.13 -6.72
C ILE A 137 -17.58 0.05 -5.77
N GLN A 138 -18.52 -0.77 -6.25
CA GLN A 138 -19.09 -1.86 -5.45
C GLN A 138 -18.43 -3.20 -5.82
N GLY A 139 -17.20 -3.41 -5.32
CA GLY A 139 -16.50 -4.69 -5.33
C GLY A 139 -16.68 -5.52 -6.60
N GLU A 140 -17.20 -6.74 -6.44
CA GLU A 140 -17.36 -7.69 -7.54
C GLU A 140 -18.46 -7.31 -8.54
N ASP A 141 -19.47 -6.53 -8.15
CA ASP A 141 -20.63 -6.18 -9.01
C ASP A 141 -20.25 -5.22 -10.13
N ASP A 142 -19.23 -4.40 -9.91
CA ASP A 142 -18.78 -3.40 -10.87
C ASP A 142 -17.56 -3.85 -11.71
N VAL A 143 -17.11 -5.09 -11.54
CA VAL A 143 -16.05 -5.67 -12.38
C VAL A 143 -16.49 -5.70 -13.84
N GLY A 144 -15.61 -5.19 -14.72
CA GLY A 144 -15.88 -5.05 -16.16
C GLY A 144 -16.49 -3.72 -16.57
N ARG A 145 -16.98 -2.88 -15.65
CA ARG A 145 -17.45 -1.54 -15.95
C ARG A 145 -16.29 -0.57 -16.19
N HIS A 146 -16.52 0.44 -16.98
CA HIS A 146 -15.50 1.42 -17.33
C HIS A 146 -15.20 2.36 -16.14
N LEU A 147 -13.93 2.55 -15.79
CA LEU A 147 -13.48 3.34 -14.63
C LEU A 147 -14.07 4.76 -14.60
N LEU A 148 -14.19 5.43 -15.76
CA LEU A 148 -14.72 6.78 -15.84
C LEU A 148 -16.19 6.89 -15.40
N ALA A 149 -16.94 5.78 -15.33
CA ALA A 149 -18.31 5.79 -14.82
C ALA A 149 -18.40 6.10 -13.32
N PHE A 150 -17.30 5.86 -12.58
CA PHE A 150 -17.21 6.08 -11.14
C PHE A 150 -16.55 7.42 -10.78
N ILE A 151 -16.03 8.15 -11.76
CA ILE A 151 -15.29 9.40 -11.56
C ILE A 151 -16.17 10.58 -12.01
N SER A 152 -16.63 11.37 -11.03
CA SER A 152 -17.41 12.58 -11.30
C SER A 152 -16.57 13.83 -11.54
N ASP A 153 -15.28 13.79 -11.13
CA ASP A 153 -14.36 14.92 -11.27
C ASP A 153 -13.84 15.03 -12.71
N GLU A 154 -14.14 16.14 -13.38
CA GLU A 154 -13.74 16.40 -14.77
C GLU A 154 -12.21 16.47 -14.93
N GLY A 155 -11.50 17.02 -13.94
CA GLY A 155 -10.04 17.11 -13.96
C GLY A 155 -9.40 15.74 -13.96
N LEU A 156 -9.87 14.82 -13.11
CA LEU A 156 -9.40 13.44 -13.07
C LEU A 156 -9.77 12.68 -14.37
N GLN A 157 -10.98 12.90 -14.91
CA GLN A 157 -11.32 12.32 -16.20
C GLN A 157 -10.38 12.79 -17.33
N ASN A 158 -10.04 14.07 -17.37
CA ASN A 158 -9.12 14.64 -18.35
C ASN A 158 -7.68 14.11 -18.15
N TYR A 159 -7.25 13.97 -16.89
CA TYR A 159 -5.96 13.35 -16.56
C TYR A 159 -5.88 11.91 -17.11
N ILE A 160 -6.92 11.10 -16.90
CA ILE A 160 -6.99 9.73 -17.42
C ILE A 160 -6.97 9.70 -18.95
N LYS A 161 -7.76 10.58 -19.60
CA LYS A 161 -7.86 10.66 -21.07
C LYS A 161 -6.58 11.17 -21.72
N SER A 162 -5.79 12.00 -21.04
CA SER A 162 -4.56 12.58 -21.57
C SER A 162 -3.49 11.52 -21.89
N GLY A 163 -3.52 10.38 -21.19
CA GLY A 163 -2.51 9.33 -21.31
C GLY A 163 -1.13 9.71 -20.79
N ASN A 164 -0.96 10.91 -20.23
CA ASN A 164 0.30 11.37 -19.64
C ASN A 164 0.27 11.19 -18.12
N PHE A 165 0.89 10.13 -17.64
CA PHE A 165 0.93 9.74 -16.23
C PHE A 165 2.27 10.07 -15.55
N ALA A 166 3.06 10.96 -16.14
CA ALA A 166 4.34 11.39 -15.55
C ALA A 166 4.17 12.19 -14.26
N SER A 167 3.05 12.90 -14.10
CA SER A 167 2.65 13.61 -12.90
C SER A 167 1.44 12.97 -12.25
N SER A 168 1.27 13.13 -10.94
CA SER A 168 0.07 12.75 -10.21
C SER A 168 -1.03 13.81 -10.33
N TYR A 169 -2.26 13.43 -10.06
CA TYR A 169 -3.42 14.32 -9.97
C TYR A 169 -3.93 14.37 -8.52
N ILE A 170 -4.23 15.56 -8.00
CA ILE A 170 -4.82 15.72 -6.66
C ILE A 170 -6.34 15.82 -6.77
N LEU A 171 -7.02 14.75 -6.39
CA LEU A 171 -8.48 14.71 -6.28
C LEU A 171 -8.90 15.26 -4.91
N ARG A 172 -9.65 16.38 -4.91
CA ARG A 172 -10.21 16.96 -3.70
C ARG A 172 -11.72 16.74 -3.66
N THR A 173 -12.19 16.07 -2.60
CA THR A 173 -13.60 15.85 -2.31
C THR A 173 -14.10 16.85 -1.28
N LYS A 174 -15.29 17.41 -1.50
CA LYS A 174 -15.87 18.40 -0.57
C LYS A 174 -16.53 17.74 0.65
N THR A 175 -17.00 16.51 0.49
CA THR A 175 -17.71 15.77 1.55
C THR A 175 -17.38 14.26 1.46
N PRO A 176 -16.54 13.72 2.31
CA PRO A 176 -15.73 14.39 3.33
C PRO A 176 -14.65 15.28 2.70
N ASN A 177 -14.17 16.30 3.43
CA ASN A 177 -13.11 17.18 2.94
C ASN A 177 -11.76 16.45 2.97
N THR A 178 -11.49 15.67 1.92
CA THR A 178 -10.29 14.85 1.78
C THR A 178 -9.58 15.16 0.46
N ALA A 179 -8.28 14.97 0.45
CA ALA A 179 -7.43 15.10 -0.73
C ALA A 179 -6.72 13.77 -0.98
N HIS A 180 -6.85 13.25 -2.20
CA HIS A 180 -6.20 12.02 -2.61
C HIS A 180 -5.27 12.28 -3.79
N GLU A 181 -4.03 11.88 -3.67
CA GLU A 181 -3.07 11.86 -4.77
C GLU A 181 -3.36 10.63 -5.64
N ILE A 182 -3.78 10.86 -6.86
CA ILE A 182 -4.10 9.82 -7.85
C ILE A 182 -2.89 9.64 -8.77
N ARG A 183 -2.39 8.43 -8.83
CA ARG A 183 -1.30 8.04 -9.71
C ARG A 183 -1.70 6.84 -10.56
N LEU A 184 -1.43 6.92 -11.85
CA LEU A 184 -1.61 5.82 -12.79
C LEU A 184 -0.26 5.24 -13.18
N VAL A 185 -0.16 3.92 -13.16
CA VAL A 185 1.06 3.18 -13.49
C VAL A 185 0.70 2.05 -14.47
N ASP A 186 1.39 2.00 -15.59
CA ASP A 186 1.31 0.87 -16.53
C ASP A 186 2.13 -0.31 -15.97
N VAL A 187 1.46 -1.44 -15.69
CA VAL A 187 2.12 -2.66 -15.21
C VAL A 187 2.63 -3.48 -16.39
N ASP A 188 1.75 -3.64 -17.38
CA ASP A 188 2.04 -4.31 -18.64
C ASP A 188 1.20 -3.68 -19.77
N ARG A 189 1.28 -4.29 -21.00
CA ARG A 189 0.51 -3.78 -22.16
C ARG A 189 -1.00 -3.87 -22.01
N LYS A 190 -1.50 -4.63 -21.04
CA LYS A 190 -2.94 -4.91 -20.86
C LYS A 190 -3.49 -4.42 -19.53
N THR A 191 -2.63 -4.11 -18.56
CA THR A 191 -3.01 -3.84 -17.17
C THR A 191 -2.40 -2.54 -16.67
N ARG A 192 -3.23 -1.71 -16.06
CA ARG A 192 -2.84 -0.48 -15.37
C ARG A 192 -3.27 -0.54 -13.91
N ILE A 193 -2.55 0.16 -13.07
CA ILE A 193 -2.91 0.35 -11.67
C ILE A 193 -3.19 1.83 -11.44
N LEU A 194 -4.36 2.13 -10.89
CA LEU A 194 -4.65 3.42 -10.29
C LEU A 194 -4.42 3.31 -8.80
N ILE A 195 -3.59 4.19 -8.26
CA ILE A 195 -3.27 4.29 -6.84
C ILE A 195 -3.83 5.62 -6.33
N ALA A 196 -4.60 5.58 -5.26
CA ALA A 196 -5.16 6.75 -4.58
C ALA A 196 -4.60 6.80 -3.15
N ARG A 197 -3.70 7.73 -2.89
CA ARG A 197 -3.07 7.96 -1.59
C ARG A 197 -3.74 9.12 -0.90
N ASP A 198 -4.14 8.95 0.36
CA ASP A 198 -4.63 10.05 1.18
C ASP A 198 -3.48 11.02 1.51
N VAL A 199 -3.62 12.26 1.07
CA VAL A 199 -2.68 13.36 1.31
C VAL A 199 -3.37 14.55 2.01
N THR A 200 -4.50 14.29 2.65
CA THR A 200 -5.33 15.30 3.29
C THR A 200 -4.56 16.13 4.30
N GLU A 201 -3.82 15.46 5.18
CA GLU A 201 -3.04 16.15 6.20
C GLU A 201 -1.86 16.92 5.58
N GLN A 202 -1.19 16.36 4.59
CA GLN A 202 -0.10 17.03 3.88
C GLN A 202 -0.59 18.28 3.15
N GLU A 203 -1.70 18.20 2.40
CA GLU A 203 -2.31 19.35 1.72
C GLU A 203 -2.76 20.42 2.71
N ARG A 204 -3.27 20.01 3.87
CA ARG A 204 -3.66 20.92 4.95
C ARG A 204 -2.46 21.67 5.53
N LEU A 205 -1.37 20.98 5.81
CA LEU A 205 -0.13 21.57 6.30
C LEU A 205 0.47 22.53 5.27
N ASP A 206 0.48 22.15 4.00
CA ASP A 206 0.96 22.99 2.91
C ASP A 206 0.08 24.24 2.70
N ALA A 207 -1.23 24.12 2.87
CA ALA A 207 -2.15 25.26 2.85
C ALA A 207 -1.89 26.21 4.02
N MET A 208 -1.79 25.68 5.25
CA MET A 208 -1.46 26.48 6.43
C MET A 208 -0.13 27.21 6.28
N ARG A 209 0.89 26.53 5.72
CA ARG A 209 2.19 27.16 5.46
C ARG A 209 2.10 28.30 4.44
N ARG A 210 1.34 28.12 3.36
CA ARG A 210 1.11 29.19 2.38
C ARG A 210 0.38 30.39 2.98
N ASP A 211 -0.68 30.13 3.75
CA ASP A 211 -1.47 31.16 4.42
C ASP A 211 -0.62 31.91 5.47
N PHE A 212 0.21 31.18 6.22
CA PHE A 212 1.15 31.77 7.17
C PHE A 212 2.12 32.74 6.48
N VAL A 213 2.78 32.33 5.40
CA VAL A 213 3.71 33.18 4.64
C VAL A 213 3.00 34.42 4.06
N ALA A 214 1.78 34.25 3.56
CA ALA A 214 0.98 35.34 3.04
C ALA A 214 0.63 36.36 4.16
N ASN A 215 0.15 35.87 5.30
CA ASN A 215 -0.22 36.71 6.45
C ASN A 215 0.99 37.46 7.02
N VAL A 216 2.13 36.79 7.19
CA VAL A 216 3.37 37.45 7.64
C VAL A 216 3.79 38.54 6.66
N SER A 217 3.71 38.29 5.38
CA SER A 217 4.07 39.29 4.34
C SER A 217 3.15 40.51 4.42
N HIS A 218 1.87 40.35 4.66
CA HIS A 218 0.91 41.45 4.85
C HIS A 218 1.17 42.22 6.12
N GLU A 219 1.39 41.53 7.26
CA GLU A 219 1.65 42.17 8.56
C GLU A 219 3.00 42.92 8.59
N LEU A 220 3.98 42.52 7.80
CA LEU A 220 5.25 43.24 7.64
C LEU A 220 5.13 44.40 6.64
N ARG A 221 4.34 44.29 5.58
CA ARG A 221 4.21 45.32 4.54
C ARG A 221 3.59 46.63 5.12
N THR A 222 2.55 46.51 5.95
CA THR A 222 1.84 47.66 6.52
C THR A 222 2.76 48.59 7.31
N PRO A 223 3.48 48.15 8.36
CA PRO A 223 4.40 48.99 9.09
C PRO A 223 5.56 49.51 8.22
N LEU A 224 6.06 48.71 7.27
CA LEU A 224 7.10 49.15 6.36
C LEU A 224 6.65 50.31 5.47
N THR A 225 5.43 50.27 4.94
CA THR A 225 4.84 51.33 4.11
C THR A 225 4.74 52.62 4.93
N VAL A 226 4.30 52.53 6.19
CA VAL A 226 4.21 53.69 7.10
C VAL A 226 5.60 54.28 7.37
N LEU A 227 6.59 53.43 7.67
CA LEU A 227 7.98 53.86 7.87
C LEU A 227 8.55 54.56 6.63
N SER A 228 8.37 53.98 5.46
CA SER A 228 8.84 54.58 4.19
C SER A 228 8.16 55.92 3.92
N GLY A 229 6.84 55.99 4.12
CA GLY A 229 6.12 57.27 3.93
C GLY A 229 6.59 58.38 4.84
N PHE A 230 6.87 58.11 6.12
CA PHE A 230 7.44 59.10 7.02
C PHE A 230 8.89 59.48 6.66
N LEU A 231 9.69 58.54 6.22
CA LEU A 231 11.03 58.79 5.73
C LEU A 231 11.02 59.67 4.48
N ASP A 232 10.14 59.39 3.53
CA ASP A 232 9.99 60.20 2.32
C ASP A 232 9.57 61.62 2.65
N MET A 233 8.61 61.79 3.56
CA MET A 233 8.21 63.13 4.02
C MET A 233 9.37 63.86 4.73
N ALA A 234 10.16 63.16 5.53
CA ALA A 234 11.31 63.78 6.21
C ALA A 234 12.40 64.22 5.20
N LEU A 235 12.65 63.45 4.15
CA LEU A 235 13.62 63.77 3.11
C LEU A 235 13.16 64.94 2.24
N HIS A 236 11.90 64.98 1.82
CA HIS A 236 11.35 66.11 1.02
C HIS A 236 11.25 67.38 1.86
N GLY A 237 10.96 67.30 3.17
CA GLY A 237 10.92 68.45 4.05
C GLY A 237 12.31 69.09 4.31
N ILE A 238 13.40 68.41 4.01
CA ILE A 238 14.79 68.94 4.05
C ILE A 238 15.06 69.76 2.80
N ASP A 239 14.53 69.41 1.63
CA ASP A 239 14.73 70.11 0.38
C ASP A 239 13.91 71.43 0.25
N GLU A 240 12.69 71.43 0.75
CA GLU A 240 11.86 72.61 0.83
C GLU A 240 12.14 73.30 2.16
N LYS A 241 12.78 74.46 2.24
CA LYS A 241 13.05 75.29 3.40
C LYS A 241 11.78 75.72 4.18
N VAL A 242 10.87 74.77 4.43
CA VAL A 242 9.68 74.95 5.26
C VAL A 242 10.06 74.70 6.69
N PRO A 243 9.84 75.65 7.63
CA PRO A 243 10.07 75.43 9.07
C PRO A 243 9.04 74.42 9.57
N THR A 244 9.38 73.14 9.48
CA THR A 244 8.55 72.08 10.07
C THR A 244 8.61 72.23 11.56
N LYS A 245 7.45 72.42 12.23
CA LYS A 245 7.38 72.56 13.70
C LYS A 245 8.07 71.32 14.33
N LEU A 246 9.00 71.55 15.26
CA LEU A 246 9.76 70.46 15.94
C LEU A 246 8.85 69.40 16.56
N GLU A 247 7.64 69.75 16.99
CA GLU A 247 6.62 68.87 17.55
C GLU A 247 6.07 67.84 16.50
N LEU A 248 5.90 68.25 15.24
CA LEU A 248 5.46 67.35 14.18
C LEU A 248 6.56 66.31 13.83
N GLN A 249 7.83 66.72 13.82
CA GLN A 249 8.96 65.82 13.63
C GLN A 249 9.11 64.82 14.77
N ALA A 250 8.90 65.22 16.01
CA ALA A 250 8.95 64.36 17.18
C ALA A 250 7.82 63.30 17.15
N SER A 251 6.60 63.67 16.76
CA SER A 251 5.48 62.74 16.66
C SER A 251 5.67 61.71 15.53
N HIS A 252 6.20 62.13 14.37
CA HIS A 252 6.51 61.23 13.27
C HIS A 252 7.60 60.21 13.65
N LEU A 253 8.69 60.67 14.29
CA LEU A 253 9.74 59.79 14.80
C LEU A 253 9.22 58.79 15.86
N GLN A 254 8.28 59.20 16.69
CA GLN A 254 7.65 58.35 17.69
C GLN A 254 6.81 57.25 17.01
N LEU A 255 5.99 57.61 16.01
CA LEU A 255 5.22 56.63 15.22
C LEU A 255 6.14 55.64 14.48
N MET A 256 7.24 56.14 13.88
CA MET A 256 8.23 55.26 13.25
C MET A 256 8.85 54.29 14.26
N ARG A 257 9.21 54.75 15.46
CA ARG A 257 9.72 53.88 16.53
C ARG A 257 8.72 52.82 16.96
N GLU A 258 7.42 53.18 17.08
CA GLU A 258 6.35 52.24 17.41
C GLU A 258 6.16 51.16 16.33
N GLN A 259 6.19 51.53 15.05
CA GLN A 259 6.10 50.60 13.93
C GLN A 259 7.31 49.67 13.87
N ALA A 260 8.53 50.20 14.07
CA ALA A 260 9.74 49.38 14.15
C ALA A 260 9.69 48.39 15.30
N GLY A 261 9.23 48.83 16.49
CA GLY A 261 9.04 47.96 17.64
C GLY A 261 7.96 46.88 17.43
N ARG A 262 6.91 47.19 16.67
CA ARG A 262 5.90 46.18 16.26
C ARG A 262 6.51 45.12 15.32
N MET A 263 7.29 45.53 14.32
CA MET A 263 7.98 44.62 13.44
C MET A 263 8.98 43.71 14.18
N GLN A 264 9.75 44.30 15.13
CA GLN A 264 10.71 43.55 15.94
C GLN A 264 10.01 42.43 16.77
N ARG A 265 8.87 42.76 17.39
CA ARG A 265 8.08 41.74 18.11
C ARG A 265 7.60 40.63 17.19
N LEU A 266 7.02 40.99 16.04
CA LEU A 266 6.53 40.02 15.07
C LEU A 266 7.65 39.08 14.59
N ILE A 267 8.84 39.61 14.32
CA ILE A 267 10.01 38.80 13.93
C ILE A 267 10.42 37.87 15.08
N ASN A 268 10.44 38.35 16.31
CA ASN A 268 10.79 37.52 17.47
C ASN A 268 9.77 36.41 17.71
N ASP A 269 8.47 36.69 17.54
CA ASP A 269 7.40 35.67 17.63
C ASP A 269 7.55 34.60 16.56
N LEU A 270 7.89 34.99 15.30
CA LEU A 270 8.17 34.08 14.21
C LEU A 270 9.40 33.19 14.47
N LEU A 271 10.48 33.78 14.97
CA LEU A 271 11.68 33.03 15.32
C LEU A 271 11.41 32.03 16.45
N THR A 272 10.57 32.42 17.42
CA THR A 272 10.16 31.54 18.52
C THR A 272 9.33 30.38 18.00
N LEU A 273 8.35 30.62 17.11
CA LEU A 273 7.55 29.59 16.48
C LEU A 273 8.44 28.63 15.68
N SER A 274 9.33 29.16 14.82
CA SER A 274 10.26 28.35 14.04
C SER A 274 11.18 27.49 14.92
N ARG A 275 11.58 28.00 16.10
CA ARG A 275 12.36 27.18 17.04
C ARG A 275 11.52 26.07 17.65
N LEU A 276 10.29 26.37 18.07
CA LEU A 276 9.38 25.36 18.63
C LEU A 276 9.07 24.24 17.62
N GLU A 277 8.84 24.58 16.35
CA GLU A 277 8.64 23.58 15.29
C GLU A 277 9.86 22.68 15.04
N ASN A 278 11.07 23.20 15.23
CA ASN A 278 12.31 22.44 15.00
C ASN A 278 12.84 21.75 16.28
N GLU A 279 12.41 22.16 17.47
CA GLU A 279 12.94 21.67 18.75
C GLU A 279 12.25 20.43 19.31
N GLU A 280 11.16 19.93 18.68
CA GLU A 280 10.43 18.74 19.18
C GLU A 280 11.26 17.45 19.28
N GLN A 281 12.50 17.41 18.80
CA GLN A 281 13.25 16.16 18.71
C GLN A 281 14.54 16.02 19.53
N THR A 282 15.05 17.05 20.25
CA THR A 282 16.44 16.90 20.72
C THR A 282 16.82 17.49 22.08
N LYS A 283 15.94 18.05 22.86
CA LYS A 283 16.36 18.53 24.20
C LYS A 283 16.14 17.46 25.26
N PRO A 284 17.20 16.99 25.93
CA PRO A 284 17.04 16.12 27.08
C PRO A 284 16.28 16.86 28.18
N SER A 285 15.26 16.21 28.70
CA SER A 285 14.52 16.73 29.87
C SER A 285 15.45 16.76 31.06
N GLU A 286 15.59 17.91 31.68
CA GLU A 286 16.36 18.09 32.92
C GLU A 286 15.42 18.26 34.12
N ILE A 287 15.91 17.93 35.30
CA ILE A 287 15.17 18.17 36.54
C ILE A 287 15.34 19.64 36.93
N ILE A 288 14.27 20.40 36.80
CA ILE A 288 14.23 21.84 37.15
C ILE A 288 13.67 21.98 38.54
N ASN A 289 14.41 22.66 39.44
CA ASN A 289 13.93 23.04 40.77
C ASN A 289 12.99 24.24 40.64
N LEU A 290 11.68 23.98 40.57
CA LEU A 290 10.66 25.00 40.36
C LEU A 290 10.58 25.98 41.54
N SER A 291 10.74 25.47 42.77
CA SER A 291 10.71 26.33 43.97
C SER A 291 11.85 27.36 43.97
N ALA A 292 13.07 26.98 43.60
CA ALA A 292 14.18 27.89 43.48
C ALA A 292 13.98 28.92 42.36
N MET A 293 13.48 28.50 41.23
CA MET A 293 13.19 29.36 40.08
C MET A 293 12.11 30.41 40.43
N LEU A 294 11.01 30.01 41.06
CA LEU A 294 9.94 30.91 41.47
C LEU A 294 10.43 31.89 42.54
N SER A 295 11.29 31.46 43.47
CA SER A 295 11.89 32.35 44.47
C SER A 295 12.75 33.46 43.82
N THR A 296 13.54 33.11 42.80
CA THR A 296 14.35 34.09 42.06
C THR A 296 13.46 35.11 41.33
N ILE A 297 12.42 34.64 40.64
CA ILE A 297 11.46 35.53 39.97
C ILE A 297 10.74 36.44 40.95
N ALA A 298 10.36 35.92 42.11
CA ALA A 298 9.71 36.70 43.15
C ALA A 298 10.61 37.85 43.69
N GLU A 299 11.92 37.60 43.87
CA GLU A 299 12.88 38.63 44.22
C GLU A 299 13.06 39.70 43.15
N GLU A 300 13.13 39.31 41.88
CA GLU A 300 13.18 40.25 40.74
C GLU A 300 11.96 41.15 40.71
N ILE A 301 10.75 40.57 40.88
CA ILE A 301 9.49 41.32 40.92
C ILE A 301 9.46 42.27 42.12
N ARG A 302 9.95 41.85 43.32
CA ARG A 302 10.04 42.72 44.51
C ARG A 302 10.93 43.96 44.27
N VAL A 303 12.06 43.77 43.59
CA VAL A 303 12.96 44.88 43.23
C VAL A 303 12.27 45.88 42.29
N MET A 304 11.48 45.39 41.32
CA MET A 304 10.72 46.26 40.41
C MET A 304 9.52 46.96 41.09
N ALA A 305 8.88 46.30 42.05
CA ALA A 305 7.63 46.74 42.68
C ALA A 305 7.82 47.72 43.82
N VAL A 306 9.03 48.02 44.30
CA VAL A 306 9.40 48.81 45.56
C VAL A 306 8.68 50.11 45.76
N LYS A 307 8.05 50.71 44.76
CA LYS A 307 7.36 52.00 44.88
C LYS A 307 5.83 51.95 44.72
N THR A 308 5.27 50.85 44.24
CA THR A 308 3.86 50.86 43.82
C THR A 308 3.04 49.68 44.30
N HIS A 309 3.66 48.52 44.62
CA HIS A 309 2.95 47.29 44.96
C HIS A 309 3.66 46.46 46.02
N THR A 310 2.90 45.73 46.86
CA THR A 310 3.41 44.71 47.78
C THR A 310 3.33 43.36 47.15
N VAL A 311 4.43 42.58 47.11
CA VAL A 311 4.49 41.25 46.53
C VAL A 311 4.47 40.22 47.66
N GLU A 312 3.39 39.46 47.76
CA GLU A 312 3.27 38.32 48.66
C GLU A 312 3.55 37.03 47.86
N THR A 313 4.26 36.11 48.46
CA THR A 313 4.63 34.85 47.81
C THR A 313 4.33 33.69 48.74
N ASP A 314 3.73 32.64 48.20
CA ASP A 314 3.51 31.34 48.86
C ASP A 314 4.09 30.26 47.94
N ILE A 315 5.27 29.73 48.27
CA ILE A 315 6.04 28.83 47.46
C ILE A 315 6.44 27.61 48.29
N ASP A 316 5.89 26.46 48.00
CA ASP A 316 6.28 25.21 48.63
C ASP A 316 7.73 24.85 48.26
N ALA A 317 8.48 24.40 49.27
CA ALA A 317 9.89 24.03 49.11
C ALA A 317 10.04 22.65 48.48
N GLY A 318 11.04 22.49 47.59
CA GLY A 318 11.47 21.20 47.06
C GLY A 318 10.64 20.66 45.87
N ILE A 319 9.80 21.48 45.27
CA ILE A 319 9.08 21.08 44.04
C ILE A 319 10.05 21.06 42.85
N SER A 320 10.13 19.92 42.20
CA SER A 320 10.93 19.74 40.99
C SER A 320 10.08 19.14 39.86
N VAL A 321 10.31 19.59 38.64
CA VAL A 321 9.60 19.13 37.43
C VAL A 321 10.60 18.75 36.39
N HIS A 322 10.22 17.79 35.52
CA HIS A 322 10.96 17.48 34.33
C HIS A 322 10.60 18.47 33.23
N GLY A 323 11.59 19.19 32.72
CA GLY A 323 11.39 20.19 31.68
C GLY A 323 12.70 20.58 30.99
N TRP A 324 12.64 21.54 30.12
CA TRP A 324 13.79 22.18 29.46
C TRP A 324 13.63 23.70 29.45
#